data_988fac73f8595a2a014ba44cd587b584
#
_entry.id   988fac73f8595a2a014ba44cd587b584
#
_cell.length_a   1.000
_cell.length_b   1.000
_cell.length_c   1.000
_cell.angle_alpha   90.00
_cell.angle_beta   90.00
_cell.angle_gamma   90.00
#
_symmetry.space_group_name_H-M   'P 1'
#
loop_
_entity.id
_entity.type
_entity.pdbx_description
1 polymer ?
#
loop_
_entity_poly.entity_id
_entity_poly.type
_entity_poly.pdbx_seq_one_letter_code
_entity_poly.pdbx_strand_id
1 'polypeptide(L)'
;SPNTWSSLSGWMMPTTEHTYPTRNEVIEYLSAYEQRYQFPTIRPVHVDHIEQEDDYLDVYAGDQYWRAKAVVSATGTWSQPHIPNDIGREKFKGIQLHSADYVNAAPFKNKKVIVVGGGNSGAQILAEVSKVAETTWVTTTAPAFLSDDVDGRVLFLRATERLKAQQEGRSLEQLAGGFGNIVMIDSVKEARTRGVLHSREP
;
A
#
# COMPACT_ATOMS: atom_id res chain seq x y z
N SER A 1 -5.72 -8.80 -1.12
CA SER A 1 -5.39 -10.14 -1.64
C SER A 1 -6.37 -11.16 -1.09
N PRO A 2 -6.68 -12.27 -1.80
CA PRO A 2 -7.47 -13.36 -1.24
C PRO A 2 -6.81 -13.97 0.01
N ASN A 3 -7.62 -14.63 0.87
CA ASN A 3 -7.16 -15.21 2.14
C ASN A 3 -5.94 -16.13 1.97
N THR A 4 -5.95 -16.97 0.93
CA THR A 4 -4.84 -17.88 0.63
C THR A 4 -3.51 -17.18 0.35
N TRP A 5 -3.55 -15.98 -0.21
CA TRP A 5 -2.36 -15.16 -0.52
C TRP A 5 -2.00 -14.19 0.61
N SER A 6 -2.91 -14.01 1.57
CA SER A 6 -2.67 -13.22 2.79
C SER A 6 -2.18 -14.09 3.94
N SER A 7 -2.10 -15.41 3.72
CA SER A 7 -1.67 -16.38 4.72
C SER A 7 -0.17 -16.31 4.98
N LEU A 8 0.20 -16.40 6.25
CA LEU A 8 1.58 -16.51 6.69
C LEU A 8 2.01 -17.98 6.79
N SER A 9 3.32 -18.21 6.82
CA SER A 9 3.91 -19.56 6.88
C SER A 9 3.45 -20.33 8.12
N GLY A 10 3.13 -21.60 7.95
CA GLY A 10 2.79 -22.52 9.03
C GLY A 10 1.34 -22.47 9.51
N TRP A 11 0.58 -21.44 9.18
CA TRP A 11 -0.85 -21.35 9.52
C TRP A 11 -1.62 -20.50 8.51
N MET A 12 -2.49 -21.17 7.77
CA MET A 12 -3.31 -20.50 6.76
C MET A 12 -4.35 -19.59 7.40
N MET A 13 -4.57 -18.43 6.79
CA MET A 13 -5.66 -17.55 7.17
C MET A 13 -7.01 -18.27 6.99
N PRO A 14 -7.89 -18.26 8.00
CA PRO A 14 -9.22 -18.87 7.88
C PRO A 14 -9.99 -18.32 6.67
N THR A 15 -10.74 -19.18 6.02
CA THR A 15 -11.66 -18.76 4.95
C THR A 15 -12.80 -17.95 5.55
N THR A 16 -13.15 -16.85 4.89
CA THR A 16 -14.27 -15.99 5.25
C THR A 16 -15.35 -16.08 4.16
N GLU A 17 -16.50 -15.48 4.40
CA GLU A 17 -17.57 -15.38 3.39
C GLU A 17 -17.15 -14.50 2.20
N HIS A 18 -16.10 -13.71 2.37
CA HIS A 18 -15.60 -12.78 1.37
C HIS A 18 -14.37 -13.34 0.65
N THR A 19 -14.31 -13.13 -0.66
CA THR A 19 -13.12 -13.47 -1.47
C THR A 19 -11.87 -12.72 -0.97
N TYR A 20 -12.06 -11.50 -0.52
CA TYR A 20 -11.02 -10.65 0.06
C TYR A 20 -11.34 -10.39 1.53
N PRO A 21 -10.43 -10.70 2.46
CA PRO A 21 -10.68 -10.47 3.87
C PRO A 21 -10.82 -8.97 4.15
N THR A 22 -11.70 -8.64 5.07
CA THR A 22 -11.83 -7.29 5.60
C THR A 22 -10.61 -6.90 6.43
N ARG A 23 -10.45 -5.60 6.70
CA ARG A 23 -9.38 -5.09 7.56
C ARG A 23 -9.40 -5.78 8.94
N ASN A 24 -10.56 -5.98 9.53
CA ASN A 24 -10.68 -6.58 10.85
C ASN A 24 -10.28 -8.06 10.85
N GLU A 25 -10.72 -8.83 9.87
CA GLU A 25 -10.33 -10.23 9.70
C GLU A 25 -8.81 -10.39 9.55
N VAL A 26 -8.15 -9.48 8.82
CA VAL A 26 -6.68 -9.48 8.72
C VAL A 26 -6.03 -9.17 10.06
N ILE A 27 -6.53 -8.18 10.80
CA ILE A 27 -5.99 -7.82 12.12
C ILE A 27 -6.17 -8.98 13.12
N GLU A 28 -7.34 -9.59 13.13
CA GLU A 28 -7.63 -10.76 14.00
C GLU A 28 -6.70 -11.93 13.68
N TYR A 29 -6.53 -12.23 12.39
CA TYR A 29 -5.60 -13.27 11.96
C TYR A 29 -4.16 -12.99 12.39
N LEU A 30 -3.65 -11.78 12.15
CA LEU A 30 -2.28 -11.41 12.54
C LEU A 30 -2.08 -11.45 14.06
N SER A 31 -3.08 -11.00 14.83
CA SER A 31 -3.04 -11.05 16.29
C SER A 31 -3.03 -12.50 16.80
N ALA A 32 -3.88 -13.35 16.23
CA ALA A 32 -3.93 -14.76 16.58
C ALA A 32 -2.66 -15.50 16.13
N TYR A 33 -2.07 -15.12 14.99
CA TYR A 33 -0.80 -15.66 14.50
C TYR A 33 0.34 -15.34 15.47
N GLU A 34 0.44 -14.10 15.93
CA GLU A 34 1.43 -13.68 16.93
C GLU A 34 1.29 -14.47 18.25
N GLN A 35 0.06 -14.64 18.73
CA GLN A 35 -0.22 -15.41 19.94
C GLN A 35 0.13 -16.89 19.75
N ARG A 36 -0.24 -17.48 18.61
CA ARG A 36 0.02 -18.90 18.29
C ARG A 36 1.50 -19.25 18.35
N TYR A 37 2.33 -18.38 17.78
CA TYR A 37 3.77 -18.59 17.68
C TYR A 37 4.55 -17.93 18.82
N GLN A 38 3.86 -17.26 19.75
CA GLN A 38 4.45 -16.61 20.92
C GLN A 38 5.61 -15.67 20.56
N PHE A 39 5.41 -14.84 19.53
CA PHE A 39 6.44 -13.89 19.13
C PHE A 39 6.74 -12.91 20.25
N PRO A 40 8.03 -12.68 20.58
CA PRO A 40 8.43 -11.72 21.63
C PRO A 40 8.32 -10.27 21.10
N THR A 41 7.11 -9.87 20.72
CA THR A 41 6.85 -8.55 20.15
C THR A 41 6.83 -7.49 21.25
N ILE A 42 7.58 -6.42 21.07
CA ILE A 42 7.62 -5.28 22.00
C ILE A 42 6.92 -4.10 21.33
N ARG A 43 5.83 -3.61 21.93
CA ARG A 43 5.02 -2.48 21.45
C ARG A 43 4.50 -1.62 22.62
N PRO A 44 4.34 -0.30 22.44
CA PRO A 44 4.82 0.51 21.32
C PRO A 44 6.32 0.81 21.44
N VAL A 45 7.06 0.71 20.35
CA VAL A 45 8.47 1.08 20.27
C VAL A 45 8.72 1.83 18.96
N HIS A 46 9.39 2.97 19.05
CA HIS A 46 9.89 3.70 17.90
C HIS A 46 11.39 3.55 17.83
N VAL A 47 11.88 2.89 16.79
CA VAL A 47 13.33 2.75 16.57
C VAL A 47 13.83 4.05 15.96
N ASP A 48 14.77 4.70 16.62
CA ASP A 48 15.33 5.98 16.20
C ASP A 48 16.43 5.79 15.16
N HIS A 49 17.39 4.92 15.46
CA HIS A 49 18.51 4.63 14.57
C HIS A 49 19.16 3.28 14.91
N ILE A 50 20.03 2.84 14.03
CA ILE A 50 20.84 1.62 14.18
C ILE A 50 22.29 2.01 13.94
N GLU A 51 23.19 1.61 14.83
CA GLU A 51 24.62 1.79 14.71
C GLU A 51 25.33 0.44 14.60
N GLN A 52 26.42 0.41 13.85
CA GLN A 52 27.28 -0.76 13.79
C GLN A 52 28.42 -0.62 14.80
N GLU A 53 28.51 -1.61 15.68
CA GLU A 53 29.57 -1.73 16.68
C GLU A 53 30.27 -3.08 16.54
N ASP A 54 31.46 -3.07 15.97
CA ASP A 54 32.22 -4.28 15.62
C ASP A 54 31.39 -5.27 14.77
N ASP A 55 31.15 -6.47 15.29
CA ASP A 55 30.37 -7.54 14.63
C ASP A 55 28.87 -7.48 14.97
N TYR A 56 28.39 -6.44 15.62
CA TYR A 56 27.00 -6.30 16.09
C TYR A 56 26.35 -5.04 15.54
N LEU A 57 25.04 -5.03 15.63
CA LEU A 57 24.17 -3.89 15.33
C LEU A 57 23.45 -3.50 16.62
N ASP A 58 23.63 -2.28 17.05
CA ASP A 58 22.94 -1.70 18.19
C ASP A 58 21.73 -0.91 17.70
N VAL A 59 20.53 -1.32 18.13
CA VAL A 59 19.24 -0.73 17.75
C VAL A 59 18.75 0.14 18.90
N TYR A 60 18.57 1.43 18.66
CA TYR A 60 18.20 2.42 19.67
C TYR A 60 16.74 2.84 19.55
N ALA A 61 16.06 2.96 20.70
CA ALA A 61 14.69 3.40 20.80
C ALA A 61 14.47 4.17 22.11
N GLY A 62 14.63 5.49 22.09
CA GLY A 62 14.67 6.32 23.31
C GLY A 62 15.76 5.86 24.26
N ASP A 63 15.36 5.52 25.50
CA ASP A 63 16.28 5.04 26.55
C ASP A 63 16.58 3.52 26.44
N GLN A 64 15.96 2.83 25.49
CA GLN A 64 16.14 1.39 25.30
C GLN A 64 17.09 1.12 24.13
N TYR A 65 17.86 0.02 24.23
CA TYR A 65 18.62 -0.47 23.10
C TYR A 65 18.69 -2.00 23.09
N TRP A 66 18.90 -2.55 21.91
CA TRP A 66 19.12 -3.99 21.72
C TRP A 66 20.34 -4.21 20.85
N ARG A 67 21.18 -5.16 21.26
CA ARG A 67 22.32 -5.61 20.47
C ARG A 67 21.97 -6.88 19.70
N ALA A 68 22.20 -6.88 18.40
CA ALA A 68 21.85 -7.98 17.52
C ALA A 68 22.97 -8.29 16.52
N LYS A 69 23.07 -9.54 16.08
CA LYS A 69 23.97 -9.93 14.98
C LYS A 69 23.41 -9.58 13.60
N ALA A 70 22.08 -9.44 13.50
CA ALA A 70 21.40 -9.07 12.28
C ALA A 70 20.11 -8.32 12.60
N VAL A 71 19.75 -7.38 11.77
CA VAL A 71 18.50 -6.63 11.84
C VAL A 71 17.78 -6.72 10.50
N VAL A 72 16.50 -7.03 10.53
CA VAL A 72 15.63 -6.99 9.36
C VAL A 72 14.72 -5.77 9.46
N SER A 73 14.95 -4.78 8.59
CA SER A 73 14.10 -3.61 8.49
C SER A 73 12.85 -3.93 7.66
N ALA A 74 11.69 -3.97 8.31
CA ALA A 74 10.39 -4.22 7.69
C ALA A 74 9.39 -3.09 8.03
N THR A 75 9.88 -1.85 8.13
CA THR A 75 9.17 -0.69 8.64
C THR A 75 8.11 -0.12 7.70
N GLY A 76 8.11 -0.52 6.43
CA GLY A 76 7.24 0.08 5.42
C GLY A 76 7.56 1.55 5.15
N THR A 77 6.62 2.26 4.54
CA THR A 77 6.82 3.68 4.13
C THR A 77 5.73 4.62 4.67
N TRP A 78 4.76 4.12 5.43
CA TRP A 78 3.56 4.87 5.84
C TRP A 78 3.85 5.98 6.85
N SER A 79 4.89 5.85 7.66
CA SER A 79 5.30 6.89 8.62
C SER A 79 6.02 8.07 7.96
N GLN A 80 6.48 7.91 6.72
CA GLN A 80 7.12 8.96 5.92
C GLN A 80 6.54 9.00 4.51
N PRO A 81 5.27 9.43 4.35
CA PRO A 81 4.64 9.50 3.05
C PRO A 81 5.34 10.55 2.18
N HIS A 82 5.64 10.18 0.93
CA HIS A 82 6.15 11.16 -0.04
C HIS A 82 5.01 12.03 -0.53
N ILE A 83 5.08 13.31 -0.23
CA ILE A 83 4.15 14.30 -0.75
C ILE A 83 4.94 15.22 -1.68
N PRO A 84 4.63 15.26 -2.99
CA PRO A 84 5.29 16.16 -3.93
C PRO A 84 5.20 17.63 -3.49
N ASN A 85 6.26 18.38 -3.71
CA ASN A 85 6.28 19.80 -3.44
C ASN A 85 5.73 20.59 -4.63
N ASP A 86 4.44 20.43 -4.89
CA ASP A 86 3.76 21.08 -6.01
C ASP A 86 3.63 22.58 -5.76
N ILE A 87 3.92 23.38 -6.80
CA ILE A 87 3.84 24.86 -6.73
C ILE A 87 2.40 25.27 -6.45
N GLY A 88 2.21 26.05 -5.38
CA GLY A 88 0.90 26.59 -4.99
C GLY A 88 0.08 25.68 -4.08
N ARG A 89 0.58 24.51 -3.72
CA ARG A 89 -0.08 23.60 -2.77
C ARG A 89 -0.41 24.30 -1.45
N GLU A 90 0.46 25.16 -0.97
CA GLU A 90 0.29 25.96 0.26
C GLU A 90 -0.85 26.98 0.19
N LYS A 91 -1.28 27.34 -1.02
CA LYS A 91 -2.38 28.29 -1.26
C LYS A 91 -3.75 27.62 -1.16
N PHE A 92 -3.80 26.30 -1.29
CA PHE A 92 -5.04 25.57 -1.15
C PHE A 92 -5.50 25.56 0.30
N LYS A 93 -6.70 26.10 0.54
CA LYS A 93 -7.27 26.27 1.89
C LYS A 93 -8.19 25.12 2.31
N GLY A 94 -8.38 24.15 1.44
CA GLY A 94 -9.17 22.93 1.74
C GLY A 94 -8.36 21.89 2.50
N ILE A 95 -9.00 20.77 2.77
CA ILE A 95 -8.35 19.60 3.40
C ILE A 95 -7.40 18.96 2.40
N GLN A 96 -6.16 18.75 2.80
CA GLN A 96 -5.17 18.00 2.06
C GLN A 96 -4.85 16.73 2.84
N LEU A 97 -4.93 15.58 2.18
CA LEU A 97 -4.78 14.28 2.80
C LEU A 97 -3.87 13.40 1.94
N HIS A 98 -2.93 12.72 2.55
CA HIS A 98 -2.19 11.63 1.89
C HIS A 98 -2.98 10.32 1.97
N SER A 99 -2.79 9.41 1.00
CA SER A 99 -3.46 8.10 1.00
C SER A 99 -3.16 7.25 2.25
N ALA A 100 -2.07 7.51 2.94
CA ALA A 100 -1.73 6.87 4.22
C ALA A 100 -2.75 7.18 5.33
N ASP A 101 -3.36 8.37 5.28
CA ASP A 101 -4.31 8.84 6.28
C ASP A 101 -5.78 8.64 5.83
N TYR A 102 -5.97 8.11 4.61
CA TYR A 102 -7.31 7.84 4.10
C TYR A 102 -7.93 6.63 4.79
N VAL A 103 -9.10 6.80 5.39
CA VAL A 103 -9.84 5.72 6.09
C VAL A 103 -11.07 5.29 5.31
N ASN A 104 -11.92 6.23 4.86
CA ASN A 104 -13.13 5.96 4.09
C ASN A 104 -13.67 7.24 3.43
N ALA A 105 -14.68 7.09 2.58
CA ALA A 105 -15.26 8.19 1.82
C ALA A 105 -16.24 9.11 2.60
N ALA A 106 -16.68 8.73 3.80
CA ALA A 106 -17.73 9.47 4.53
C ALA A 106 -17.42 10.96 4.76
N PRO A 107 -16.18 11.38 5.10
CA PRO A 107 -15.85 12.79 5.29
C PRO A 107 -15.97 13.65 4.03
N PHE A 108 -16.03 13.03 2.85
CA PHE A 108 -16.05 13.71 1.55
C PHE A 108 -17.45 13.85 0.96
N LYS A 109 -18.48 13.37 1.65
CA LYS A 109 -19.87 13.43 1.17
C LYS A 109 -20.26 14.86 0.76
N ASN A 110 -20.79 15.00 -0.47
CA ASN A 110 -21.23 16.25 -1.09
C ASN A 110 -20.12 17.31 -1.25
N LYS A 111 -18.86 16.90 -1.27
CA LYS A 111 -17.71 17.78 -1.49
C LYS A 111 -17.19 17.68 -2.93
N LYS A 112 -16.38 18.65 -3.33
CA LYS A 112 -15.52 18.57 -4.51
C LYS A 112 -14.17 18.05 -4.08
N VAL A 113 -13.72 16.95 -4.68
CA VAL A 113 -12.49 16.25 -4.29
C VAL A 113 -11.60 16.06 -5.51
N ILE A 114 -10.36 16.45 -5.38
CA ILE A 114 -9.32 16.15 -6.37
C ILE A 114 -8.52 14.94 -5.83
N VAL A 115 -8.42 13.89 -6.61
CA VAL A 115 -7.55 12.75 -6.33
C VAL A 115 -6.32 12.87 -7.21
N VAL A 116 -5.14 12.96 -6.61
CA VAL A 116 -3.86 13.11 -7.32
C VAL A 116 -3.08 11.81 -7.26
N GLY A 117 -2.66 11.31 -8.41
CA GLY A 117 -1.84 10.12 -8.53
C GLY A 117 -2.47 9.00 -9.36
N GLY A 118 -1.69 8.42 -10.28
CA GLY A 118 -2.12 7.44 -11.28
C GLY A 118 -1.91 5.97 -10.89
N GLY A 119 -1.63 5.67 -9.62
CA GLY A 119 -1.42 4.30 -9.14
C GLY A 119 -2.68 3.64 -8.55
N ASN A 120 -2.50 2.43 -8.02
CA ASN A 120 -3.57 1.63 -7.41
C ASN A 120 -4.32 2.39 -6.32
N SER A 121 -3.62 3.05 -5.39
CA SER A 121 -4.26 3.81 -4.31
C SER A 121 -5.14 4.94 -4.84
N GLY A 122 -4.66 5.72 -5.83
CA GLY A 122 -5.43 6.79 -6.45
C GLY A 122 -6.72 6.27 -7.09
N ALA A 123 -6.64 5.22 -7.89
CA ALA A 123 -7.79 4.62 -8.55
C ALA A 123 -8.82 4.03 -7.57
N GLN A 124 -8.36 3.36 -6.50
CA GLN A 124 -9.23 2.77 -5.49
C GLN A 124 -9.93 3.83 -4.65
N ILE A 125 -9.20 4.86 -4.20
CA ILE A 125 -9.77 6.00 -3.47
C ILE A 125 -10.78 6.76 -4.36
N LEU A 126 -10.43 7.01 -5.62
CA LEU A 126 -11.34 7.62 -6.59
C LEU A 126 -12.62 6.80 -6.74
N ALA A 127 -12.50 5.48 -6.89
CA ALA A 127 -13.64 4.57 -7.05
C ALA A 127 -14.61 4.64 -5.85
N GLU A 128 -14.08 4.80 -4.65
CA GLU A 128 -14.87 4.91 -3.43
C GLU A 128 -15.45 6.32 -3.25
N VAL A 129 -14.61 7.36 -3.33
CA VAL A 129 -15.01 8.75 -3.06
C VAL A 129 -16.00 9.26 -4.10
N SER A 130 -15.88 8.84 -5.36
CA SER A 130 -16.81 9.22 -6.45
C SER A 130 -18.26 8.72 -6.26
N LYS A 131 -18.50 7.86 -5.27
CA LYS A 131 -19.87 7.44 -4.89
C LYS A 131 -20.61 8.49 -4.06
N VAL A 132 -19.86 9.38 -3.40
CA VAL A 132 -20.43 10.33 -2.43
C VAL A 132 -20.04 11.79 -2.69
N ALA A 133 -19.09 12.04 -3.60
CA ALA A 133 -18.52 13.35 -3.89
C ALA A 133 -18.39 13.59 -5.40
N GLU A 134 -18.33 14.85 -5.80
CA GLU A 134 -17.89 15.25 -7.14
C GLU A 134 -16.37 15.12 -7.20
N THR A 135 -15.84 14.30 -8.12
CA THR A 135 -14.42 13.98 -8.17
C THR A 135 -13.75 14.45 -9.46
N THR A 136 -12.50 14.89 -9.34
CA THR A 136 -11.57 15.09 -10.45
C THR A 136 -10.33 14.24 -10.20
N TRP A 137 -9.91 13.46 -11.19
CA TRP A 137 -8.69 12.65 -11.11
C TRP A 137 -7.57 13.34 -11.88
N VAL A 138 -6.42 13.53 -11.24
CA VAL A 138 -5.25 14.19 -11.83
C VAL A 138 -4.05 13.25 -11.80
N THR A 139 -3.41 13.07 -12.95
CA THR A 139 -2.26 12.18 -13.12
C THR A 139 -1.26 12.80 -14.08
N THR A 140 0.02 12.57 -13.87
CA THR A 140 1.10 13.08 -14.75
C THR A 140 1.14 12.40 -16.12
N THR A 141 0.60 11.19 -16.21
CA THR A 141 0.48 10.41 -17.45
C THR A 141 -0.83 9.67 -17.45
N ALA A 142 -1.34 9.30 -18.61
CA ALA A 142 -2.56 8.49 -18.70
C ALA A 142 -2.43 7.21 -17.88
N PRO A 143 -3.39 6.90 -16.99
CA PRO A 143 -3.33 5.70 -16.18
C PRO A 143 -3.39 4.43 -17.04
N ALA A 144 -2.52 3.47 -16.75
CA ALA A 144 -2.52 2.17 -17.39
C ALA A 144 -3.21 1.14 -16.50
N PHE A 145 -4.13 0.39 -17.06
CA PHE A 145 -4.91 -0.63 -16.36
C PHE A 145 -4.45 -2.03 -16.74
N LEU A 146 -4.44 -2.94 -15.79
CA LEU A 146 -4.30 -4.36 -16.06
C LEU A 146 -5.60 -4.92 -16.65
N SER A 147 -5.50 -6.06 -17.35
CA SER A 147 -6.67 -6.81 -17.82
C SER A 147 -7.58 -7.20 -16.64
N ASP A 148 -8.88 -7.32 -16.89
CA ASP A 148 -9.90 -7.59 -15.85
C ASP A 148 -9.77 -8.96 -15.17
N ASP A 149 -9.08 -9.89 -15.81
CA ASP A 149 -8.76 -11.22 -15.31
C ASP A 149 -7.50 -11.27 -14.44
N VAL A 150 -6.78 -10.14 -14.37
CA VAL A 150 -5.54 -10.02 -13.60
C VAL A 150 -5.82 -9.38 -12.25
N ASP A 151 -5.58 -10.12 -11.19
CA ASP A 151 -5.72 -9.63 -9.80
C ASP A 151 -4.38 -9.24 -9.17
N GLY A 152 -4.45 -8.81 -7.88
CA GLY A 152 -3.27 -8.37 -7.13
C GLY A 152 -2.15 -9.41 -6.98
N ARG A 153 -2.41 -10.70 -7.24
CA ARG A 153 -1.38 -11.77 -7.22
C ARG A 153 -0.26 -11.50 -8.21
N VAL A 154 -0.60 -10.93 -9.36
CA VAL A 154 0.38 -10.56 -10.40
C VAL A 154 1.41 -9.56 -9.87
N LEU A 155 1.03 -8.66 -8.98
CA LEU A 155 1.96 -7.72 -8.37
C LEU A 155 3.03 -8.43 -7.52
N PHE A 156 2.63 -9.47 -6.77
CA PHE A 156 3.57 -10.29 -5.98
C PHE A 156 4.49 -11.11 -6.90
N LEU A 157 3.94 -11.73 -7.94
CA LEU A 157 4.75 -12.48 -8.91
C LEU A 157 5.78 -11.57 -9.57
N ARG A 158 5.37 -10.40 -10.03
CA ARG A 158 6.27 -9.39 -10.63
C ARG A 158 7.32 -8.90 -9.65
N ALA A 159 6.95 -8.67 -8.38
CA ALA A 159 7.91 -8.30 -7.35
C ALA A 159 8.98 -9.39 -7.14
N THR A 160 8.55 -10.65 -7.09
CA THR A 160 9.44 -11.80 -6.95
C THR A 160 10.35 -11.96 -8.17
N GLU A 161 9.82 -11.81 -9.38
CA GLU A 161 10.61 -11.86 -10.62
C GLU A 161 11.65 -10.74 -10.70
N ARG A 162 11.29 -9.52 -10.29
CA ARG A 162 12.24 -8.41 -10.22
C ARG A 162 13.36 -8.66 -9.21
N LEU A 163 13.03 -9.18 -8.04
CA LEU A 163 14.04 -9.54 -7.04
C LEU A 163 14.99 -10.60 -7.58
N LYS A 164 14.48 -11.65 -8.20
CA LYS A 164 15.31 -12.69 -8.85
C LYS A 164 16.18 -12.12 -9.95
N ALA A 165 15.61 -11.29 -10.83
CA ALA A 165 16.38 -10.65 -11.91
C ALA A 165 17.50 -9.77 -11.36
N GLN A 166 17.26 -9.03 -10.28
CA GLN A 166 18.29 -8.22 -9.62
C GLN A 166 19.40 -9.10 -9.01
N GLN A 167 19.04 -10.21 -8.35
CA GLN A 167 20.00 -11.15 -7.80
C GLN A 167 20.85 -11.85 -8.88
N GLU A 168 20.25 -12.07 -10.06
CA GLU A 168 20.89 -12.69 -11.22
C GLU A 168 21.60 -11.67 -12.14
N GLY A 169 21.60 -10.38 -11.79
CA GLY A 169 22.20 -9.32 -12.59
C GLY A 169 21.52 -9.05 -13.94
N ARG A 170 20.25 -9.48 -14.11
CA ARG A 170 19.47 -9.24 -15.32
C ARG A 170 18.89 -7.83 -15.33
N SER A 171 18.75 -7.23 -16.54
CA SER A 171 18.12 -5.92 -16.68
C SER A 171 16.64 -5.96 -16.29
N LEU A 172 16.25 -5.02 -15.42
CA LEU A 172 14.85 -4.84 -14.98
C LEU A 172 13.97 -4.23 -16.07
N GLU A 173 14.53 -3.61 -17.09
CA GLU A 173 13.81 -3.00 -18.22
C GLU A 173 13.12 -4.04 -19.11
N GLN A 174 13.62 -5.27 -19.11
CA GLN A 174 13.07 -6.38 -19.90
C GLN A 174 11.86 -7.06 -19.23
N LEU A 175 11.57 -6.75 -17.97
CA LEU A 175 10.41 -7.28 -17.26
C LEU A 175 9.18 -6.46 -17.64
N ALA A 176 8.39 -6.99 -18.55
CA ALA A 176 7.18 -6.36 -19.05
C ALA A 176 6.21 -5.96 -17.94
N GLY A 177 5.79 -4.70 -17.93
CA GLY A 177 4.75 -4.18 -17.03
C GLY A 177 5.28 -3.66 -15.69
N GLY A 178 5.33 -2.33 -15.55
CA GLY A 178 5.68 -1.67 -14.29
C GLY A 178 4.70 -1.96 -13.16
N PHE A 179 5.11 -1.69 -11.91
CA PHE A 179 4.22 -1.68 -10.75
C PHE A 179 3.12 -0.60 -10.83
N GLY A 180 3.21 0.29 -11.84
CA GLY A 180 2.29 1.41 -12.02
C GLY A 180 0.93 1.05 -12.61
N ASN A 181 0.76 -0.16 -13.19
CA ASN A 181 -0.53 -0.52 -13.78
C ASN A 181 -1.56 -0.81 -12.69
N ILE A 182 -2.74 -0.24 -12.87
CA ILE A 182 -3.84 -0.34 -11.92
C ILE A 182 -4.48 -1.73 -12.03
N VAL A 183 -4.61 -2.39 -10.88
CA VAL A 183 -5.32 -3.67 -10.77
C VAL A 183 -6.82 -3.41 -10.81
N MET A 184 -7.52 -4.11 -11.69
CA MET A 184 -8.96 -3.98 -11.89
C MET A 184 -9.73 -4.79 -10.84
N ILE A 185 -9.66 -4.36 -9.56
CA ILE A 185 -10.53 -4.91 -8.50
C ILE A 185 -11.98 -4.46 -8.73
N ASP A 186 -12.93 -5.13 -8.10
CA ASP A 186 -14.36 -4.92 -8.37
C ASP A 186 -14.81 -3.47 -8.21
N SER A 187 -14.32 -2.75 -7.20
CA SER A 187 -14.64 -1.33 -7.00
C SER A 187 -14.11 -0.45 -8.15
N VAL A 188 -12.95 -0.78 -8.70
CA VAL A 188 -12.35 -0.05 -9.84
C VAL A 188 -13.10 -0.40 -11.14
N LYS A 189 -13.48 -1.66 -11.34
CA LYS A 189 -14.33 -2.07 -12.48
C LYS A 189 -15.68 -1.35 -12.46
N GLU A 190 -16.31 -1.27 -11.28
CA GLU A 190 -17.54 -0.52 -11.09
C GLU A 190 -17.36 0.98 -11.40
N ALA A 191 -16.27 1.59 -10.92
CA ALA A 191 -15.94 2.99 -11.21
C ALA A 191 -15.74 3.23 -12.71
N ARG A 192 -15.13 2.28 -13.43
CA ARG A 192 -15.01 2.33 -14.90
C ARG A 192 -16.40 2.33 -15.56
N THR A 193 -17.28 1.44 -15.12
CA THR A 193 -18.67 1.37 -15.65
C THR A 193 -19.44 2.67 -15.39
N ARG A 194 -19.20 3.35 -14.27
CA ARG A 194 -19.77 4.68 -13.99
C ARG A 194 -19.10 5.83 -14.77
N GLY A 195 -18.06 5.56 -15.54
CA GLY A 195 -17.36 6.56 -16.33
C GLY A 195 -16.53 7.57 -15.53
N VAL A 196 -16.03 7.19 -14.34
CA VAL A 196 -15.26 8.11 -13.48
C VAL A 196 -13.74 7.95 -13.58
N LEU A 197 -13.26 6.93 -14.28
CA LEU A 197 -11.82 6.67 -14.42
C LEU A 197 -11.17 7.46 -15.57
N HIS A 198 -11.48 8.74 -15.66
CA HIS A 198 -10.86 9.66 -16.62
C HIS A 198 -9.97 10.65 -15.89
N SER A 199 -8.66 10.56 -16.13
CA SER A 199 -7.71 11.50 -15.56
C SER A 199 -7.54 12.73 -16.45
N ARG A 200 -7.11 13.81 -15.82
CA ARG A 200 -6.61 15.03 -16.47
C ARG A 200 -5.13 15.19 -16.14
N GLU A 201 -4.40 15.76 -17.06
CA GLU A 201 -3.04 16.22 -16.77
C GLU A 201 -3.10 17.45 -15.84
N PRO A 202 -2.05 17.67 -15.02
CA PRO A 202 -1.99 18.79 -14.09
C PRO A 202 -2.05 20.15 -14.77
#